data_bc542fd70df55dd0185ce418a7135302
#
_entry.id   bc542fd70df55dd0185ce418a7135302
#
_cell.length_a   1.000
_cell.length_b   1.000
_cell.length_c   1.000
_cell.angle_alpha   90.00
_cell.angle_beta   90.00
_cell.angle_gamma   90.00
#
_symmetry.space_group_name_H-M   'P 1'
#
loop_
_entity.id
_entity.type
_entity.pdbx_description
1 polymer ?
#
loop_
_entity_poly.entity_id
_entity_poly.type
_entity_poly.pdbx_seq_one_letter_code
_entity_poly.pdbx_strand_id
1 'polypeptide(L)'
;MTQILFTAGVDLSAFIGGKLPCIHGSGRSGSSDIMTCEACEFVDTFLKLYPDIAVLLNIDADHLDYFGTVENIIKSFHRFAQLTSKAVIYNGSDANTCKAMEGITGKECITFGKTADCDYYPANIRHVSGLETHFQLMHRGKELGEIVLHVAGEHNVLNATAAAAAAMYVGVSFADVAKGLAEFRGAGRRFEKKGEVGSITLVDDYAHHPTELTATLKAAMAMPFRKVWAVFQPFTFSRTAMLPRVELQMPQTVLGRNTEE
;
A
#
# COMPACT_ATOMS: atom_id res chain seq x y z
N MET A 1 5.44 -3.84 -6.43
CA MET A 1 6.75 -3.60 -7.08
C MET A 1 7.54 -4.89 -7.27
N THR A 2 7.96 -5.60 -6.22
CA THR A 2 8.72 -6.87 -6.31
C THR A 2 8.09 -7.90 -7.25
N GLN A 3 6.75 -8.13 -7.14
CA GLN A 3 6.03 -9.03 -8.04
C GLN A 3 6.15 -8.60 -9.51
N ILE A 4 5.99 -7.32 -9.80
CA ILE A 4 6.07 -6.79 -11.18
C ILE A 4 7.46 -7.06 -11.78
N LEU A 5 8.51 -6.69 -11.06
CA LEU A 5 9.89 -6.89 -11.51
C LEU A 5 10.23 -8.36 -11.70
N PHE A 6 9.78 -9.21 -10.77
CA PHE A 6 9.98 -10.66 -10.86
C PHE A 6 9.28 -11.24 -12.10
N THR A 7 8.03 -10.86 -12.36
CA THR A 7 7.26 -11.28 -13.53
C THR A 7 7.88 -10.77 -14.84
N ALA A 8 8.48 -9.58 -14.82
CA ALA A 8 9.22 -9.02 -15.94
C ALA A 8 10.59 -9.70 -16.19
N GLY A 9 10.95 -10.73 -15.42
CA GLY A 9 12.19 -11.47 -15.56
C GLY A 9 13.43 -10.76 -14.99
N VAL A 10 13.23 -9.70 -14.18
CA VAL A 10 14.33 -9.02 -13.50
C VAL A 10 14.81 -9.87 -12.33
N ASP A 11 16.08 -10.21 -12.30
CA ASP A 11 16.70 -10.93 -11.18
C ASP A 11 17.07 -9.97 -10.04
N LEU A 12 16.03 -9.34 -9.45
CA LEU A 12 16.15 -8.32 -8.43
C LEU A 12 16.52 -8.88 -7.05
N SER A 13 17.19 -8.06 -6.24
CA SER A 13 17.25 -8.25 -4.80
C SER A 13 15.98 -7.65 -4.15
N ALA A 14 15.50 -8.25 -3.08
CA ALA A 14 14.32 -7.75 -2.37
C ALA A 14 14.44 -7.91 -0.86
N PHE A 15 13.99 -6.90 -0.12
CA PHE A 15 13.77 -6.94 1.32
C PHE A 15 12.42 -6.26 1.61
N ILE A 16 11.42 -7.06 1.99
CA ILE A 16 10.03 -6.62 2.15
C ILE A 16 9.48 -7.06 3.50
N GLY A 17 8.58 -6.30 4.09
CA GLY A 17 8.03 -6.57 5.43
C GLY A 17 7.09 -7.76 5.51
N GLY A 18 6.51 -8.19 4.39
CA GLY A 18 5.60 -9.32 4.30
C GLY A 18 6.18 -10.50 3.54
N LYS A 19 5.53 -11.68 3.63
CA LYS A 19 5.87 -12.82 2.77
C LYS A 19 5.24 -12.65 1.40
N LEU A 20 6.03 -12.83 0.34
CA LEU A 20 5.57 -12.77 -1.05
C LEU A 20 5.82 -14.14 -1.72
N PRO A 21 4.76 -14.79 -2.27
CA PRO A 21 4.87 -16.14 -2.82
C PRO A 21 5.91 -16.27 -3.94
N CYS A 22 6.00 -15.31 -4.86
CA CYS A 22 6.91 -15.40 -6.01
C CYS A 22 8.39 -15.44 -5.64
N ILE A 23 8.77 -14.96 -4.45
CA ILE A 23 10.15 -15.03 -3.93
C ILE A 23 10.29 -16.01 -2.75
N HIS A 24 9.23 -16.77 -2.42
CA HIS A 24 9.17 -17.75 -1.33
C HIS A 24 9.55 -17.20 0.04
N GLY A 25 9.36 -15.90 0.30
CA GLY A 25 9.73 -15.28 1.58
C GLY A 25 9.58 -13.77 1.61
N SER A 26 10.32 -13.15 2.53
CA SER A 26 10.38 -11.69 2.70
C SER A 26 11.70 -11.07 2.21
N GLY A 27 12.64 -11.91 1.78
CA GLY A 27 13.93 -11.49 1.28
C GLY A 27 14.43 -12.37 0.14
N ARG A 28 15.16 -11.79 -0.78
CA ARG A 28 15.80 -12.46 -1.91
C ARG A 28 17.08 -11.72 -2.28
N SER A 29 18.12 -12.46 -2.65
CA SER A 29 19.30 -11.95 -3.34
C SER A 29 19.17 -12.24 -4.83
N GLY A 30 19.35 -11.24 -5.66
CA GLY A 30 19.40 -11.33 -7.11
C GLY A 30 20.73 -10.77 -7.65
N SER A 31 20.97 -10.93 -8.95
CA SER A 31 22.20 -10.50 -9.63
C SER A 31 22.06 -9.16 -10.37
N SER A 32 20.86 -8.63 -10.52
CA SER A 32 20.65 -7.31 -11.14
C SER A 32 20.97 -6.17 -10.20
N ASP A 33 21.18 -4.97 -10.75
CA ASP A 33 21.40 -3.73 -9.99
C ASP A 33 20.13 -3.18 -9.32
N ILE A 34 19.00 -3.90 -9.41
CA ILE A 34 17.74 -3.45 -8.84
C ILE A 34 17.51 -4.16 -7.51
N MET A 35 17.26 -3.35 -6.48
CA MET A 35 16.80 -3.79 -5.18
C MET A 35 15.49 -3.11 -4.80
N THR A 36 14.49 -3.87 -4.39
CA THR A 36 13.29 -3.34 -3.75
C THR A 36 13.41 -3.51 -2.24
N CYS A 37 13.22 -2.42 -1.50
CA CYS A 37 13.32 -2.42 -0.04
C CYS A 37 12.11 -1.71 0.56
N GLU A 38 11.52 -2.32 1.60
CA GLU A 38 10.56 -1.63 2.45
C GLU A 38 11.30 -0.60 3.30
N ALA A 39 10.87 0.65 3.21
CA ALA A 39 11.45 1.78 3.92
C ALA A 39 10.56 2.10 5.14
N CYS A 40 10.87 1.48 6.29
CA CYS A 40 10.11 1.67 7.52
C CYS A 40 10.45 3.03 8.15
N GLU A 41 9.41 3.85 8.37
CA GLU A 41 9.53 5.18 8.99
C GLU A 41 9.77 5.11 10.50
N PHE A 42 9.41 4.00 11.14
CA PHE A 42 9.53 3.86 12.59
C PHE A 42 10.96 4.16 13.07
N VAL A 43 11.06 5.06 14.04
CA VAL A 43 12.33 5.53 14.62
C VAL A 43 13.31 6.04 13.55
N ASP A 44 12.78 6.68 12.50
CA ASP A 44 13.57 7.24 11.38
C ASP A 44 14.49 6.19 10.70
N THR A 45 14.12 4.90 10.76
CA THR A 45 14.97 3.83 10.21
C THR A 45 15.21 4.00 8.72
N PHE A 46 14.22 4.45 7.95
CA PHE A 46 14.33 4.70 6.52
C PHE A 46 15.34 5.81 6.16
N LEU A 47 15.67 6.73 7.07
CA LEU A 47 16.69 7.76 6.85
C LEU A 47 18.12 7.22 6.80
N LYS A 48 18.31 5.94 7.09
CA LYS A 48 19.59 5.22 6.89
C LYS A 48 19.73 4.64 5.48
N LEU A 49 18.67 4.72 4.69
CA LEU A 49 18.66 4.29 3.29
C LEU A 49 18.98 5.49 2.40
N TYR A 50 19.66 5.22 1.30
CA TYR A 50 19.99 6.19 0.25
C TYR A 50 19.42 5.68 -1.08
N PRO A 51 18.09 5.76 -1.29
CA PRO A 51 17.48 5.18 -2.46
C PRO A 51 17.74 6.02 -3.71
N ASP A 52 17.86 5.35 -4.86
CA ASP A 52 17.77 6.02 -6.15
C ASP A 52 16.34 6.49 -6.42
N ILE A 53 15.36 5.69 -6.02
CA ILE A 53 13.95 5.96 -6.23
C ILE A 53 13.20 5.73 -4.91
N ALA A 54 12.51 6.74 -4.42
CA ALA A 54 11.59 6.61 -3.28
C ALA A 54 10.15 6.59 -3.76
N VAL A 55 9.30 5.79 -3.10
CA VAL A 55 7.85 5.78 -3.30
C VAL A 55 7.16 6.15 -1.99
N LEU A 56 6.45 7.27 -1.96
CA LEU A 56 5.74 7.78 -0.79
C LEU A 56 4.24 7.57 -1.00
N LEU A 57 3.65 6.62 -0.26
CA LEU A 57 2.24 6.22 -0.45
C LEU A 57 1.26 7.17 0.24
N ASN A 58 1.50 7.46 1.51
CA ASN A 58 0.74 8.39 2.35
C ASN A 58 1.51 8.69 3.63
N ILE A 59 1.13 9.79 4.28
CA ILE A 59 1.64 10.17 5.60
C ILE A 59 0.45 10.38 6.53
N ASP A 60 0.33 9.55 7.55
CA ASP A 60 -0.73 9.61 8.56
C ASP A 60 -0.14 9.71 9.98
N ALA A 61 -1.00 9.94 10.96
CA ALA A 61 -0.64 10.06 12.37
C ALA A 61 -0.33 8.69 13.00
N ASP A 62 0.79 8.09 12.62
CA ASP A 62 1.29 6.87 13.25
C ASP A 62 2.59 7.12 14.02
N HIS A 63 2.91 6.24 14.97
CA HIS A 63 4.14 6.33 15.77
C HIS A 63 4.32 7.69 16.47
N LEU A 64 3.21 8.31 16.94
CA LEU A 64 3.24 9.59 17.65
C LEU A 64 3.99 9.53 18.99
N ASP A 65 4.18 8.35 19.56
CA ASP A 65 5.05 8.09 20.70
C ASP A 65 6.51 8.43 20.41
N TYR A 66 6.95 8.30 19.17
CA TYR A 66 8.28 8.67 18.70
C TYR A 66 8.30 10.06 18.08
N PHE A 67 7.42 10.34 17.11
CA PHE A 67 7.45 11.58 16.35
C PHE A 67 6.83 12.78 17.09
N GLY A 68 5.96 12.54 18.04
CA GLY A 68 5.22 13.55 18.80
C GLY A 68 4.10 14.21 18.01
N THR A 69 4.34 14.64 16.77
CA THR A 69 3.35 15.33 15.92
C THR A 69 3.42 14.86 14.47
N VAL A 70 2.32 15.06 13.72
CA VAL A 70 2.26 14.79 12.27
C VAL A 70 3.27 15.66 11.51
N GLU A 71 3.49 16.88 11.93
CA GLU A 71 4.46 17.79 11.33
C GLU A 71 5.89 17.24 11.40
N ASN A 72 6.23 16.53 12.48
CA ASN A 72 7.52 15.88 12.59
C ASN A 72 7.63 14.65 11.66
N ILE A 73 6.53 13.91 11.49
CA ILE A 73 6.48 12.84 10.48
C ILE A 73 6.72 13.43 9.08
N ILE A 74 6.00 14.49 8.72
CA ILE A 74 6.17 15.17 7.42
C ILE A 74 7.63 15.62 7.22
N LYS A 75 8.28 16.21 8.24
CA LYS A 75 9.69 16.60 8.17
C LYS A 75 10.61 15.39 7.96
N SER A 76 10.32 14.26 8.58
CA SER A 76 11.10 13.03 8.41
C SER A 76 10.97 12.50 6.99
N PHE A 77 9.77 12.45 6.43
CA PHE A 77 9.54 12.07 5.02
C PHE A 77 10.17 13.08 4.04
N HIS A 78 10.16 14.37 4.35
CA HIS A 78 10.88 15.37 3.58
C HIS A 78 12.39 15.06 3.51
N ARG A 79 13.00 14.73 4.66
CA ARG A 79 14.42 14.32 4.72
C ARG A 79 14.67 13.06 3.90
N PHE A 80 13.77 12.07 3.96
CA PHE A 80 13.89 10.87 3.14
C PHE A 80 13.82 11.19 1.64
N ALA A 81 12.90 12.07 1.23
CA ALA A 81 12.85 12.57 -0.14
C ALA A 81 14.14 13.29 -0.53
N GLN A 82 14.77 14.07 0.36
CA GLN A 82 16.07 14.72 0.10
C GLN A 82 17.20 13.71 -0.12
N LEU A 83 17.22 12.59 0.62
CA LEU A 83 18.23 11.53 0.49
C LEU A 83 18.11 10.72 -0.82
N THR A 84 16.97 10.79 -1.48
CA THR A 84 16.72 10.11 -2.76
C THR A 84 17.52 10.77 -3.88
N SER A 85 18.19 9.97 -4.71
CA SER A 85 19.15 10.51 -5.71
C SER A 85 18.50 10.83 -7.07
N LYS A 86 17.55 10.02 -7.58
CA LYS A 86 17.03 10.14 -8.96
C LYS A 86 15.58 10.60 -9.03
N ALA A 87 14.66 9.90 -8.36
CA ALA A 87 13.23 10.20 -8.46
C ALA A 87 12.47 9.95 -7.16
N VAL A 88 11.48 10.79 -6.87
CA VAL A 88 10.47 10.55 -5.84
C VAL A 88 9.11 10.41 -6.51
N ILE A 89 8.50 9.24 -6.33
CA ILE A 89 7.14 8.94 -6.79
C ILE A 89 6.23 9.07 -5.59
N TYR A 90 5.32 10.02 -5.59
CA TYR A 90 4.55 10.34 -4.38
C TYR A 90 3.07 10.54 -4.66
N ASN A 91 2.26 10.31 -3.62
CA ASN A 91 0.81 10.46 -3.70
C ASN A 91 0.42 11.95 -3.71
N GLY A 92 0.12 12.47 -4.90
CA GLY A 92 -0.36 13.84 -5.09
C GLY A 92 -1.79 14.09 -4.57
N SER A 93 -2.52 13.04 -4.21
CA SER A 93 -3.85 13.14 -3.57
C SER A 93 -3.79 13.11 -2.04
N ASP A 94 -2.60 13.00 -1.44
CA ASP A 94 -2.38 13.05 0.00
C ASP A 94 -1.72 14.37 0.40
N ALA A 95 -2.42 15.18 1.19
CA ALA A 95 -1.97 16.52 1.55
C ALA A 95 -0.66 16.54 2.34
N ASN A 96 -0.43 15.55 3.21
CA ASN A 96 0.78 15.48 4.01
C ASN A 96 1.98 15.06 3.17
N THR A 97 1.78 14.14 2.22
CA THR A 97 2.82 13.75 1.26
C THR A 97 3.19 14.94 0.37
N CYS A 98 2.20 15.72 -0.10
CA CYS A 98 2.47 16.95 -0.86
C CYS A 98 3.30 17.95 -0.04
N LYS A 99 2.97 18.17 1.24
CA LYS A 99 3.77 19.03 2.13
C LYS A 99 5.20 18.51 2.31
N ALA A 100 5.38 17.20 2.42
CA ALA A 100 6.71 16.60 2.53
C ALA A 100 7.54 16.82 1.24
N MET A 101 6.90 17.04 0.10
CA MET A 101 7.56 17.28 -1.17
C MET A 101 7.83 18.75 -1.48
N GLU A 102 7.32 19.69 -0.67
CA GLU A 102 7.56 21.12 -0.86
C GLU A 102 9.06 21.46 -0.82
N GLY A 103 9.54 22.17 -1.84
CA GLY A 103 10.95 22.56 -1.95
C GLY A 103 11.93 21.44 -2.33
N ILE A 104 11.47 20.24 -2.62
CA ILE A 104 12.33 19.18 -3.17
C ILE A 104 12.70 19.53 -4.62
N THR A 105 14.01 19.59 -4.90
CA THR A 105 14.58 19.93 -6.21
C THR A 105 15.74 19.00 -6.57
N GLY A 106 16.24 19.10 -7.81
CA GLY A 106 17.40 18.34 -8.26
C GLY A 106 17.15 16.87 -8.57
N LYS A 107 15.88 16.44 -8.60
CA LYS A 107 15.46 15.08 -8.95
C LYS A 107 14.07 15.10 -9.59
N GLU A 108 13.68 13.99 -10.22
CA GLU A 108 12.35 13.89 -10.79
C GLU A 108 11.31 13.71 -9.67
N CYS A 109 10.23 14.48 -9.74
CA CYS A 109 9.09 14.38 -8.85
C CYS A 109 7.88 13.93 -9.68
N ILE A 110 7.46 12.69 -9.48
CA ILE A 110 6.39 12.03 -10.24
C ILE A 110 5.21 11.81 -9.31
N THR A 111 4.04 12.29 -9.68
CA THR A 111 2.84 12.12 -8.88
C THR A 111 2.05 10.90 -9.31
N PHE A 112 1.53 10.16 -8.33
CA PHE A 112 0.39 9.28 -8.55
C PHE A 112 -0.75 9.70 -7.63
N GLY A 113 -1.98 9.37 -7.98
CA GLY A 113 -3.12 9.76 -7.15
C GLY A 113 -4.45 9.30 -7.71
N LYS A 114 -5.53 9.92 -7.23
CA LYS A 114 -6.91 9.51 -7.55
C LYS A 114 -7.43 10.09 -8.85
N THR A 115 -6.87 11.22 -9.30
CA THR A 115 -7.45 12.05 -10.37
C THR A 115 -6.39 12.48 -11.38
N ALA A 116 -6.84 13.07 -12.49
CA ALA A 116 -6.02 13.54 -13.59
C ALA A 116 -5.06 14.69 -13.25
N ASP A 117 -5.12 15.22 -12.03
CA ASP A 117 -4.15 16.21 -11.53
C ASP A 117 -2.78 15.58 -11.24
N CYS A 118 -2.72 14.25 -11.21
CA CYS A 118 -1.50 13.48 -11.02
C CYS A 118 -0.97 12.93 -12.35
N ASP A 119 0.35 12.65 -12.41
CA ASP A 119 0.97 12.05 -13.59
C ASP A 119 0.39 10.65 -13.86
N TYR A 120 0.25 9.82 -12.83
CA TYR A 120 -0.37 8.49 -12.90
C TYR A 120 -1.64 8.44 -12.08
N TYR A 121 -2.73 7.95 -12.65
CA TYR A 121 -4.00 7.80 -11.95
C TYR A 121 -4.84 6.67 -12.52
N PRO A 122 -5.70 6.03 -11.70
CA PRO A 122 -6.65 5.04 -12.18
C PRO A 122 -7.90 5.73 -12.74
N ALA A 123 -8.45 5.16 -13.81
CA ALA A 123 -9.74 5.56 -14.37
C ALA A 123 -10.64 4.32 -14.52
N ASN A 124 -11.95 4.53 -14.61
CA ASN A 124 -12.93 3.48 -14.88
C ASN A 124 -12.80 2.26 -13.93
N ILE A 125 -12.64 2.53 -12.63
CA ILE A 125 -12.50 1.48 -11.61
C ILE A 125 -13.80 0.67 -11.55
N ARG A 126 -13.70 -0.65 -11.67
CA ARG A 126 -14.82 -1.60 -11.64
C ARG A 126 -14.50 -2.73 -10.69
N HIS A 127 -15.32 -2.93 -9.69
CA HIS A 127 -15.28 -4.12 -8.84
C HIS A 127 -16.11 -5.22 -9.52
N VAL A 128 -15.44 -6.26 -10.00
CA VAL A 128 -16.06 -7.31 -10.82
C VAL A 128 -16.63 -8.43 -9.96
N SER A 129 -15.81 -8.99 -9.06
CA SER A 129 -16.25 -10.01 -8.11
C SER A 129 -15.26 -10.16 -6.95
N GLY A 130 -15.76 -10.35 -5.74
CA GLY A 130 -14.93 -10.67 -4.58
C GLY A 130 -13.71 -9.75 -4.42
N LEU A 131 -12.52 -10.28 -4.71
CA LEU A 131 -11.25 -9.55 -4.64
C LEU A 131 -10.84 -8.90 -5.96
N GLU A 132 -11.60 -9.12 -7.05
CA GLU A 132 -11.19 -8.70 -8.38
C GLU A 132 -11.65 -7.28 -8.69
N THR A 133 -10.68 -6.42 -8.99
CA THR A 133 -10.90 -5.02 -9.39
C THR A 133 -10.16 -4.74 -10.68
N HIS A 134 -10.86 -4.16 -11.66
CA HIS A 134 -10.32 -3.69 -12.92
C HIS A 134 -10.28 -2.17 -12.94
N PHE A 135 -9.23 -1.61 -13.52
CA PHE A 135 -9.15 -0.19 -13.80
C PHE A 135 -8.23 0.12 -14.98
N GLN A 136 -8.43 1.25 -15.61
CA GLN A 136 -7.51 1.74 -16.63
C GLN A 136 -6.40 2.57 -15.97
N LEU A 137 -5.14 2.23 -16.25
CA LEU A 137 -4.02 3.05 -15.82
C LEU A 137 -3.83 4.20 -16.81
N MET A 138 -3.88 5.41 -16.30
CA MET A 138 -3.66 6.64 -17.06
C MET A 138 -2.27 7.22 -16.72
N HIS A 139 -1.62 7.80 -17.72
CA HIS A 139 -0.39 8.57 -17.55
C HIS A 139 -0.49 9.90 -18.31
N ARG A 140 -0.53 11.01 -17.59
CA ARG A 140 -0.63 12.38 -18.16
C ARG A 140 -1.75 12.51 -19.20
N GLY A 141 -2.93 11.99 -18.85
CA GLY A 141 -4.10 12.03 -19.73
C GLY A 141 -4.15 10.96 -20.83
N LYS A 142 -3.10 10.15 -20.99
CA LYS A 142 -3.06 9.05 -21.96
C LYS A 142 -3.37 7.73 -21.26
N GLU A 143 -4.27 6.94 -21.83
CA GLU A 143 -4.53 5.58 -21.38
C GLU A 143 -3.34 4.67 -21.77
N LEU A 144 -2.83 3.93 -20.78
CA LEU A 144 -1.80 2.92 -21.01
C LEU A 144 -2.41 1.53 -21.23
N GLY A 145 -3.54 1.24 -20.58
CA GLY A 145 -4.28 0.00 -20.69
C GLY A 145 -4.93 -0.42 -19.37
N GLU A 146 -5.57 -1.59 -19.39
CA GLU A 146 -6.28 -2.15 -18.25
C GLU A 146 -5.34 -2.89 -17.30
N ILE A 147 -5.56 -2.68 -16.01
CA ILE A 147 -4.95 -3.42 -14.89
C ILE A 147 -6.05 -4.25 -14.22
N VAL A 148 -5.73 -5.50 -13.93
CA VAL A 148 -6.54 -6.42 -13.13
C VAL A 148 -5.85 -6.67 -11.80
N LEU A 149 -6.56 -6.46 -10.69
CA LEU A 149 -6.08 -6.76 -9.35
C LEU A 149 -6.92 -7.86 -8.71
N HIS A 150 -6.27 -8.72 -7.95
CA HIS A 150 -6.92 -9.74 -7.13
C HIS A 150 -6.74 -9.49 -5.64
N VAL A 151 -6.74 -8.22 -5.24
CA VAL A 151 -6.67 -7.75 -3.85
C VAL A 151 -7.74 -6.70 -3.62
N ALA A 152 -8.38 -6.75 -2.44
CA ALA A 152 -9.50 -5.89 -2.11
C ALA A 152 -9.06 -4.46 -1.76
N GLY A 153 -9.98 -3.52 -1.98
CA GLY A 153 -9.91 -2.15 -1.46
C GLY A 153 -9.31 -1.13 -2.43
N GLU A 154 -9.92 0.06 -2.45
CA GLU A 154 -9.48 1.19 -3.29
C GLU A 154 -8.03 1.62 -3.01
N HIS A 155 -7.56 1.48 -1.76
CA HIS A 155 -6.16 1.77 -1.42
C HIS A 155 -5.19 0.89 -2.22
N ASN A 156 -5.56 -0.36 -2.54
CA ASN A 156 -4.73 -1.24 -3.37
C ASN A 156 -4.72 -0.82 -4.85
N VAL A 157 -5.76 -0.15 -5.34
CA VAL A 157 -5.72 0.48 -6.67
C VAL A 157 -4.66 1.58 -6.71
N LEU A 158 -4.59 2.43 -5.68
CA LEU A 158 -3.56 3.47 -5.57
C LEU A 158 -2.16 2.87 -5.38
N ASN A 159 -2.02 1.85 -4.54
CA ASN A 159 -0.75 1.14 -4.36
C ASN A 159 -0.27 0.49 -5.66
N ALA A 160 -1.18 -0.08 -6.45
CA ALA A 160 -0.86 -0.64 -7.77
C ALA A 160 -0.45 0.45 -8.77
N THR A 161 -1.14 1.62 -8.74
CA THR A 161 -0.77 2.78 -9.55
C THR A 161 0.64 3.27 -9.22
N ALA A 162 0.99 3.38 -7.93
CA ALA A 162 2.33 3.74 -7.47
C ALA A 162 3.38 2.71 -7.91
N ALA A 163 3.08 1.41 -7.74
CA ALA A 163 3.98 0.34 -8.13
C ALA A 163 4.18 0.29 -9.66
N ALA A 164 3.14 0.57 -10.44
CA ALA A 164 3.20 0.67 -11.88
C ALA A 164 4.09 1.85 -12.32
N ALA A 165 3.88 3.04 -11.73
CA ALA A 165 4.71 4.21 -12.02
C ALA A 165 6.19 3.94 -11.74
N ALA A 166 6.52 3.31 -10.59
CA ALA A 166 7.87 2.97 -10.22
C ALA A 166 8.49 1.90 -11.15
N ALA A 167 7.72 0.88 -11.53
CA ALA A 167 8.21 -0.17 -12.42
C ALA A 167 8.46 0.37 -13.84
N MET A 168 7.57 1.20 -14.36
CA MET A 168 7.76 1.84 -15.66
C MET A 168 8.93 2.83 -15.66
N TYR A 169 9.15 3.53 -14.54
CA TYR A 169 10.31 4.42 -14.40
C TYR A 169 11.64 3.68 -14.54
N VAL A 170 11.73 2.45 -14.06
CA VAL A 170 12.94 1.60 -14.24
C VAL A 170 12.92 0.81 -15.55
N GLY A 171 12.04 1.12 -16.49
CA GLY A 171 12.04 0.59 -17.83
C GLY A 171 11.21 -0.68 -18.05
N VAL A 172 10.39 -1.11 -17.07
CA VAL A 172 9.48 -2.25 -17.26
C VAL A 172 8.34 -1.83 -18.20
N SER A 173 7.99 -2.70 -19.15
CA SER A 173 6.90 -2.46 -20.09
C SER A 173 5.54 -2.45 -19.36
N PHE A 174 4.55 -1.69 -19.88
CA PHE A 174 3.20 -1.73 -19.34
C PHE A 174 2.60 -3.15 -19.35
N ALA A 175 2.90 -3.94 -20.38
CA ALA A 175 2.42 -5.32 -20.48
C ALA A 175 2.93 -6.20 -19.31
N ASP A 176 4.19 -6.06 -18.94
CA ASP A 176 4.77 -6.78 -17.81
C ASP A 176 4.26 -6.24 -16.47
N VAL A 177 4.03 -4.94 -16.36
CA VAL A 177 3.37 -4.32 -15.20
C VAL A 177 1.97 -4.90 -15.01
N ALA A 178 1.15 -4.91 -16.05
CA ALA A 178 -0.21 -5.45 -16.01
C ALA A 178 -0.21 -6.94 -15.64
N LYS A 179 0.68 -7.73 -16.24
CA LYS A 179 0.85 -9.14 -15.92
C LYS A 179 1.25 -9.36 -14.46
N GLY A 180 2.28 -8.65 -13.98
CA GLY A 180 2.76 -8.77 -12.60
C GLY A 180 1.72 -8.37 -11.56
N LEU A 181 0.91 -7.36 -11.84
CA LEU A 181 -0.21 -6.96 -10.98
C LEU A 181 -1.33 -8.00 -11.00
N ALA A 182 -1.66 -8.57 -12.17
CA ALA A 182 -2.65 -9.63 -12.30
C ALA A 182 -2.23 -10.94 -11.60
N GLU A 183 -0.94 -11.21 -11.47
CA GLU A 183 -0.41 -12.36 -10.72
C GLU A 183 -0.35 -12.12 -9.20
N PHE A 184 -0.37 -10.86 -8.75
CA PHE A 184 -0.28 -10.52 -7.33
C PHE A 184 -1.55 -10.93 -6.57
N ARG A 185 -1.37 -11.71 -5.50
CA ARG A 185 -2.47 -12.22 -4.64
C ARG A 185 -2.47 -11.63 -3.23
N GLY A 186 -1.74 -10.52 -3.04
CA GLY A 186 -1.57 -9.89 -1.74
C GLY A 186 -0.29 -10.33 -1.02
N ALA A 187 0.00 -9.66 0.08
CA ALA A 187 1.01 -10.06 1.05
C ALA A 187 0.31 -10.81 2.20
N GLY A 188 1.04 -11.69 2.86
CA GLY A 188 0.51 -12.40 4.02
C GLY A 188 -0.03 -11.43 5.07
N ARG A 189 -1.17 -11.76 5.67
CA ARG A 189 -1.89 -10.96 6.68
C ARG A 189 -2.31 -9.56 6.18
N ARG A 190 -2.61 -9.40 4.87
CA ARG A 190 -3.21 -8.19 4.28
C ARG A 190 -4.45 -8.60 3.52
N PHE A 191 -5.60 -8.61 4.18
CA PHE A 191 -6.87 -9.15 3.70
C PHE A 191 -6.71 -10.57 3.13
N GLU A 192 -5.92 -11.38 3.83
CA GLU A 192 -5.53 -12.71 3.36
C GLU A 192 -6.67 -13.71 3.56
N LYS A 193 -7.19 -14.28 2.49
CA LYS A 193 -8.15 -15.39 2.57
C LYS A 193 -7.46 -16.63 3.11
N LYS A 194 -7.79 -17.02 4.34
CA LYS A 194 -7.23 -18.23 5.01
C LYS A 194 -7.96 -19.51 4.62
N GLY A 195 -9.21 -19.40 4.18
CA GLY A 195 -9.99 -20.55 3.77
C GLY A 195 -11.50 -20.29 3.74
N GLU A 196 -12.23 -21.35 3.44
CA GLU A 196 -13.70 -21.40 3.49
C GLU A 196 -14.15 -22.65 4.23
N VAL A 197 -15.15 -22.47 5.11
CA VAL A 197 -15.80 -23.57 5.82
C VAL A 197 -17.30 -23.42 5.62
N GLY A 198 -17.90 -24.31 4.83
CA GLY A 198 -19.28 -24.16 4.39
C GLY A 198 -19.45 -22.85 3.58
N SER A 199 -20.33 -21.97 4.05
CA SER A 199 -20.56 -20.65 3.43
C SER A 199 -19.79 -19.51 4.11
N ILE A 200 -18.83 -19.82 4.98
CA ILE A 200 -18.07 -18.82 5.76
C ILE A 200 -16.68 -18.68 5.15
N THR A 201 -16.34 -17.48 4.70
CA THR A 201 -14.99 -17.11 4.28
C THR A 201 -14.21 -16.54 5.47
N LEU A 202 -13.04 -17.09 5.75
CA LEU A 202 -12.13 -16.61 6.80
C LEU A 202 -11.05 -15.73 6.16
N VAL A 203 -10.90 -14.52 6.72
CA VAL A 203 -9.91 -13.53 6.27
C VAL A 203 -9.07 -13.08 7.47
N ASP A 204 -7.75 -12.98 7.27
CA ASP A 204 -6.79 -12.45 8.26
C ASP A 204 -6.22 -11.13 7.76
N ASP A 205 -6.21 -10.11 8.62
CA ASP A 205 -5.63 -8.81 8.33
C ASP A 205 -4.85 -8.29 9.54
N TYR A 206 -3.70 -7.69 9.30
CA TYR A 206 -2.84 -7.11 10.35
C TYR A 206 -3.23 -5.67 10.71
N ALA A 207 -4.31 -5.15 10.16
CA ALA A 207 -4.78 -3.79 10.42
C ALA A 207 -4.97 -3.57 11.93
N HIS A 208 -4.35 -2.53 12.45
CA HIS A 208 -4.41 -2.15 13.86
C HIS A 208 -4.53 -0.62 14.03
N HIS A 209 -4.22 0.17 13.01
CA HIS A 209 -4.48 1.61 12.96
C HIS A 209 -5.93 1.88 12.53
N PRO A 210 -6.63 2.92 13.05
CA PRO A 210 -8.01 3.23 12.68
C PRO A 210 -8.24 3.36 11.18
N THR A 211 -7.33 4.02 10.47
CA THR A 211 -7.40 4.17 9.01
C THR A 211 -7.32 2.82 8.29
N GLU A 212 -6.41 1.92 8.73
CA GLU A 212 -6.28 0.57 8.18
C GLU A 212 -7.53 -0.27 8.44
N LEU A 213 -8.02 -0.28 9.69
CA LEU A 213 -9.25 -0.99 10.08
C LEU A 213 -10.44 -0.52 9.24
N THR A 214 -10.56 0.79 9.05
CA THR A 214 -11.61 1.37 8.23
C THR A 214 -11.51 0.90 6.77
N ALA A 215 -10.32 0.89 6.20
CA ALA A 215 -10.08 0.43 4.83
C ALA A 215 -10.42 -1.05 4.67
N THR A 216 -9.95 -1.91 5.58
CA THR A 216 -10.20 -3.35 5.59
C THR A 216 -11.69 -3.67 5.72
N LEU A 217 -12.38 -3.01 6.64
CA LEU A 217 -13.83 -3.23 6.85
C LEU A 217 -14.65 -2.72 5.68
N LYS A 218 -14.32 -1.56 5.10
CA LYS A 218 -14.98 -1.09 3.87
C LYS A 218 -14.80 -2.08 2.72
N ALA A 219 -13.59 -2.63 2.56
CA ALA A 219 -13.34 -3.65 1.55
C ALA A 219 -14.20 -4.92 1.78
N ALA A 220 -14.28 -5.40 3.03
CA ALA A 220 -15.12 -6.55 3.37
C ALA A 220 -16.61 -6.29 3.13
N MET A 221 -17.09 -5.10 3.48
CA MET A 221 -18.51 -4.71 3.32
C MET A 221 -18.90 -4.47 1.85
N ALA A 222 -17.96 -4.14 0.98
CA ALA A 222 -18.21 -4.00 -0.46
C ALA A 222 -18.37 -5.36 -1.16
N MET A 223 -18.03 -6.47 -0.49
CA MET A 223 -18.18 -7.81 -1.04
C MET A 223 -19.60 -8.32 -0.89
N PRO A 224 -20.06 -9.27 -1.74
CA PRO A 224 -21.43 -9.79 -1.73
C PRO A 224 -21.66 -10.79 -0.59
N PHE A 225 -21.18 -10.48 0.61
CA PHE A 225 -21.44 -11.29 1.80
C PHE A 225 -22.74 -10.85 2.48
N ARG A 226 -23.55 -11.80 2.91
CA ARG A 226 -24.80 -11.52 3.65
C ARG A 226 -24.51 -10.86 5.01
N LYS A 227 -23.37 -11.19 5.63
CA LYS A 227 -22.97 -10.70 6.94
C LYS A 227 -21.43 -10.73 7.07
N VAL A 228 -20.88 -9.69 7.65
CA VAL A 228 -19.45 -9.59 7.98
C VAL A 228 -19.33 -9.62 9.52
N TRP A 229 -18.43 -10.47 10.02
CA TRP A 229 -18.06 -10.53 11.41
C TRP A 229 -16.61 -10.03 11.53
N ALA A 230 -16.41 -9.01 12.36
CA ALA A 230 -15.06 -8.53 12.66
C ALA A 230 -14.67 -9.01 14.07
N VAL A 231 -13.54 -9.72 14.13
CA VAL A 231 -12.89 -10.09 15.39
C VAL A 231 -11.63 -9.25 15.48
N PHE A 232 -11.56 -8.38 16.49
CA PHE A 232 -10.43 -7.46 16.65
C PHE A 232 -9.77 -7.67 18.01
N GLN A 233 -8.45 -7.90 18.00
CA GLN A 233 -7.62 -7.95 19.19
C GLN A 233 -6.72 -6.69 19.20
N PRO A 234 -6.97 -5.73 20.13
CA PRO A 234 -6.12 -4.55 20.28
C PRO A 234 -4.68 -4.93 20.65
N PHE A 235 -3.71 -4.26 20.06
CA PHE A 235 -2.28 -4.48 20.34
C PHE A 235 -1.49 -3.20 20.02
N THR A 236 -0.80 -2.54 20.93
CA THR A 236 -0.64 -2.66 22.39
C THR A 236 -1.63 -1.75 23.12
N PHE A 237 -1.77 -1.84 24.46
CA PHE A 237 -2.67 -0.96 25.23
C PHE A 237 -2.32 0.52 25.07
N SER A 238 -1.06 0.89 25.16
CA SER A 238 -0.58 2.27 25.01
C SER A 238 -0.92 2.83 23.64
N ARG A 239 -0.69 2.07 22.56
CA ARG A 239 -0.99 2.47 21.19
C ARG A 239 -2.50 2.62 20.97
N THR A 240 -3.29 1.67 21.45
CA THR A 240 -4.75 1.72 21.35
C THR A 240 -5.36 2.89 22.12
N ALA A 241 -4.78 3.25 23.28
CA ALA A 241 -5.23 4.38 24.08
C ALA A 241 -4.94 5.75 23.42
N MET A 242 -3.92 5.86 22.60
CA MET A 242 -3.52 7.08 21.87
C MET A 242 -4.28 7.28 20.56
N LEU A 243 -4.93 6.24 20.04
CA LEU A 243 -5.65 6.31 18.78
C LEU A 243 -7.02 6.98 18.99
N PRO A 244 -7.48 7.85 18.07
CA PRO A 244 -8.82 8.40 18.11
C PRO A 244 -9.84 7.25 18.07
N ARG A 245 -10.98 7.43 18.78
CA ARG A 245 -12.06 6.45 18.75
C ARG A 245 -12.53 6.28 17.31
N VAL A 246 -12.45 5.06 16.80
CA VAL A 246 -13.05 4.71 15.51
C VAL A 246 -14.54 4.59 15.74
N GLU A 247 -15.29 5.60 15.40
CA GLU A 247 -16.74 5.46 15.24
C GLU A 247 -17.00 4.73 13.91
N LEU A 248 -16.91 3.40 13.97
CA LEU A 248 -17.40 2.57 12.89
C LEU A 248 -18.93 2.65 12.91
N GLN A 249 -19.52 3.48 12.04
CA GLN A 249 -20.93 3.37 11.69
C GLN A 249 -21.15 2.04 10.97
N MET A 250 -21.17 0.97 11.75
CA MET A 250 -21.47 -0.37 11.25
C MET A 250 -22.95 -0.63 11.40
N PRO A 251 -23.67 -1.04 10.36
CA PRO A 251 -25.01 -1.57 10.54
C PRO A 251 -24.86 -2.85 11.39
N GLN A 252 -25.28 -2.76 12.63
CA GLN A 252 -25.41 -3.84 13.64
C GLN A 252 -24.49 -5.04 13.44
N THR A 253 -23.21 -4.88 13.78
CA THR A 253 -22.24 -5.98 13.80
C THR A 253 -21.81 -6.19 15.24
N VAL A 254 -21.94 -7.41 15.75
CA VAL A 254 -21.55 -7.76 17.10
C VAL A 254 -20.03 -7.78 17.20
N LEU A 255 -19.46 -6.84 17.94
CA LEU A 255 -18.09 -6.89 18.40
C LEU A 255 -18.01 -7.90 19.56
N GLY A 256 -17.45 -9.06 19.32
CA GLY A 256 -17.04 -9.96 20.39
C GLY A 256 -15.85 -9.37 21.12
N ARG A 257 -15.99 -8.94 22.37
CA ARG A 257 -14.86 -8.71 23.27
C ARG A 257 -14.50 -10.07 23.89
N ASN A 258 -13.27 -10.54 23.70
CA ASN A 258 -12.70 -11.46 24.66
C ASN A 258 -12.26 -10.63 25.87
N THR A 259 -13.05 -10.73 26.94
CA THR A 259 -12.61 -10.41 28.27
C THR A 259 -12.06 -11.72 28.84
N GLU A 260 -10.76 -11.94 28.74
CA GLU A 260 -10.08 -12.88 29.61
C GLU A 260 -9.22 -12.08 30.56
N GLU A 261 -9.41 -12.42 31.83
CA GLU A 261 -8.83 -11.93 33.08
C GLU A 261 -7.32 -11.93 33.13
#